data_0f1c38f4dfb08eb83be29f8044bd6ccf
#
_entry.id   0f1c38f4dfb08eb83be29f8044bd6ccf
#
_cell.length_a   1.000
_cell.length_b   1.000
_cell.length_c   1.000
_cell.angle_alpha   90.00
_cell.angle_beta   90.00
_cell.angle_gamma   90.00
#
_symmetry.space_group_name_H-M   'P 1'
#
loop_
_entity.id
_entity.type
_entity.pdbx_description
1 polymer ?
#
loop_
_entity_poly.entity_id
_entity_poly.type
_entity_poly.pdbx_seq_one_letter_code
_entity_poly.pdbx_strand_id
1 'polypeptide(L)'
;MVKYYTYLELFLDDLNKQVNLSEFETRFKLPHQTIKSHLAQFVTSKVLIEEKKARFRYYKLNLDNPLTKEHLIICEKERLVHFIEKNILFSRLYSELSPFFKNSDMLLFGSCTDKKDFADIDLLIISQNKDIKKTLKSFEQTYSVKIHAVQTQEKDLTKSFIREIMKKHIILNNHDYFMGVLYR
;
A
#
# COMPACT_ATOMS: atom_id res chain seq x y z
N MET A 1 -7.60 -10.45 14.15
CA MET A 1 -8.91 -10.00 13.61
C MET A 1 -8.61 -9.16 12.35
N VAL A 2 -9.25 -9.46 11.22
CA VAL A 2 -9.10 -8.65 10.00
C VAL A 2 -9.83 -7.33 10.22
N LYS A 3 -9.12 -6.21 10.03
CA LYS A 3 -9.72 -4.88 10.14
C LYS A 3 -10.62 -4.61 8.93
N TYR A 4 -11.64 -3.78 9.12
CA TYR A 4 -12.67 -3.53 8.10
C TYR A 4 -12.10 -3.05 6.76
N TYR A 5 -11.18 -2.08 6.76
CA TYR A 5 -10.63 -1.51 5.53
C TYR A 5 -9.67 -2.44 4.78
N THR A 6 -9.12 -3.46 5.43
CA THR A 6 -8.21 -4.44 4.81
C THR A 6 -8.82 -5.15 3.60
N TYR A 7 -10.16 -5.24 3.50
CA TYR A 7 -10.81 -5.82 2.31
C TYR A 7 -10.54 -5.04 1.02
N LEU A 8 -10.23 -3.75 1.10
CA LEU A 8 -9.90 -2.92 -0.04
C LEU A 8 -8.49 -3.17 -0.60
N GLU A 9 -7.62 -3.89 0.13
CA GLU A 9 -6.28 -4.26 -0.35
C GLU A 9 -6.28 -4.97 -1.71
N LEU A 10 -7.36 -5.72 -2.02
CA LEU A 10 -7.48 -6.43 -3.29
C LEU A 10 -7.58 -5.51 -4.52
N PHE A 11 -7.81 -4.23 -4.32
CA PHE A 11 -7.94 -3.24 -5.40
C PHE A 11 -6.72 -2.32 -5.51
N LEU A 12 -5.75 -2.39 -4.59
CA LEU A 12 -4.64 -1.45 -4.53
C LEU A 12 -3.58 -1.66 -5.63
N ASP A 13 -3.56 -2.81 -6.26
CA ASP A 13 -2.71 -3.11 -7.43
C ASP A 13 -3.33 -2.65 -8.76
N ASP A 14 -4.67 -2.53 -8.81
CA ASP A 14 -5.43 -2.03 -9.94
C ASP A 14 -6.82 -1.55 -9.48
N LEU A 15 -7.05 -0.24 -9.49
CA LEU A 15 -8.33 0.35 -9.05
C LEU A 15 -9.53 -0.02 -9.94
N ASN A 16 -9.29 -0.45 -11.18
CA ASN A 16 -10.35 -0.86 -12.12
C ASN A 16 -10.66 -2.37 -12.03
N LYS A 17 -9.97 -3.07 -11.16
CA LYS A 17 -10.15 -4.51 -10.97
C LYS A 17 -11.56 -4.86 -10.52
N GLN A 18 -12.08 -5.97 -11.04
CA GLN A 18 -13.27 -6.63 -10.54
C GLN A 18 -12.87 -7.86 -9.74
N VAL A 19 -13.29 -7.92 -8.50
CA VAL A 19 -12.96 -9.00 -7.55
C VAL A 19 -14.22 -9.78 -7.23
N ASN A 20 -14.19 -11.09 -7.35
CA ASN A 20 -15.31 -11.93 -6.96
C ASN A 20 -15.24 -12.33 -5.48
N LEU A 21 -16.36 -12.79 -4.93
CA LEU A 21 -16.45 -13.12 -3.50
C LEU A 21 -15.46 -14.23 -3.08
N SER A 22 -15.19 -15.22 -3.95
CA SER A 22 -14.25 -16.30 -3.63
C SER A 22 -12.79 -15.83 -3.54
N GLU A 23 -12.42 -14.76 -4.25
CA GLU A 23 -11.09 -14.15 -4.11
C GLU A 23 -10.91 -13.53 -2.72
N PHE A 24 -11.95 -12.87 -2.18
CA PHE A 24 -11.93 -12.38 -0.79
C PHE A 24 -11.82 -13.54 0.21
N GLU A 25 -12.56 -14.63 0.02
CA GLU A 25 -12.50 -15.82 0.88
C GLU A 25 -11.09 -16.43 0.90
N THR A 26 -10.50 -16.58 -0.28
CA THR A 26 -9.13 -17.11 -0.44
C THR A 26 -8.11 -16.21 0.24
N ARG A 27 -8.22 -14.89 0.04
CA ARG A 27 -7.26 -13.90 0.58
C ARG A 27 -7.33 -13.80 2.10
N PHE A 28 -8.55 -13.71 2.65
CA PHE A 28 -8.74 -13.41 4.08
C PHE A 28 -8.98 -14.62 4.95
N LYS A 29 -9.25 -15.78 4.36
CA LYS A 29 -9.53 -17.06 5.06
C LYS A 29 -10.60 -16.91 6.14
N LEU A 30 -11.67 -16.16 5.83
CA LEU A 30 -12.81 -15.90 6.70
C LEU A 30 -14.06 -16.56 6.15
N PRO A 31 -15.06 -16.87 7.02
CA PRO A 31 -16.34 -17.42 6.60
C PRO A 31 -17.05 -16.51 5.58
N HIS A 32 -17.65 -17.12 4.58
CA HIS A 32 -18.42 -16.45 3.52
C HIS A 32 -19.35 -15.35 4.05
N GLN A 33 -20.14 -15.66 5.07
CA GLN A 33 -21.12 -14.72 5.62
C GLN A 33 -20.47 -13.48 6.25
N THR A 34 -19.31 -13.64 6.91
CA THR A 34 -18.56 -12.53 7.48
C THR A 34 -18.08 -11.57 6.39
N ILE A 35 -17.45 -12.11 5.34
CA ILE A 35 -16.97 -11.30 4.21
C ILE A 35 -18.13 -10.59 3.53
N LYS A 36 -19.20 -11.31 3.24
CA LYS A 36 -20.40 -10.75 2.59
C LYS A 36 -21.01 -9.59 3.40
N SER A 37 -21.05 -9.72 4.74
CA SER A 37 -21.54 -8.64 5.62
C SER A 37 -20.68 -7.38 5.50
N HIS A 38 -19.35 -7.52 5.49
CA HIS A 38 -18.44 -6.37 5.35
C HIS A 38 -18.53 -5.74 3.95
N LEU A 39 -18.59 -6.56 2.89
CA LEU A 39 -18.74 -6.04 1.53
C LEU A 39 -20.07 -5.30 1.35
N ALA A 40 -21.15 -5.80 1.96
CA ALA A 40 -22.45 -5.12 1.94
C ALA A 40 -22.40 -3.72 2.57
N GLN A 41 -21.57 -3.50 3.61
CA GLN A 41 -21.37 -2.18 4.20
C GLN A 41 -20.69 -1.21 3.20
N PHE A 42 -19.65 -1.69 2.47
CA PHE A 42 -19.01 -0.87 1.44
C PHE A 42 -19.94 -0.59 0.25
N VAL A 43 -20.84 -1.51 -0.11
CA VAL A 43 -21.86 -1.28 -1.14
C VAL A 43 -22.88 -0.25 -0.65
N THR A 44 -23.33 -0.34 0.61
CA THR A 44 -24.26 0.62 1.20
C THR A 44 -23.67 2.03 1.27
N SER A 45 -22.39 2.17 1.63
CA SER A 45 -21.65 3.44 1.62
C SER A 45 -21.23 3.89 0.21
N LYS A 46 -21.58 3.14 -0.83
CA LYS A 46 -21.22 3.40 -2.24
C LYS A 46 -19.72 3.48 -2.52
N VAL A 47 -18.90 2.87 -1.68
CA VAL A 47 -17.45 2.69 -1.92
C VAL A 47 -17.19 1.57 -2.90
N LEU A 48 -17.99 0.51 -2.83
CA LEU A 48 -18.01 -0.59 -3.80
C LEU A 48 -19.32 -0.61 -4.57
N ILE A 49 -19.23 -1.05 -5.83
CA ILE A 49 -20.35 -1.41 -6.67
C ILE A 49 -20.38 -2.93 -6.77
N GLU A 50 -21.55 -3.53 -6.45
CA GLU A 50 -21.79 -4.96 -6.64
C GLU A 50 -22.42 -5.19 -8.01
N GLU A 51 -21.84 -6.09 -8.80
CA GLU A 51 -22.36 -6.55 -10.09
C GLU A 51 -22.63 -8.05 -10.04
N LYS A 52 -23.83 -8.48 -10.42
CA LYS A 52 -24.16 -9.89 -10.57
C LYS A 52 -23.98 -10.33 -12.02
N LYS A 53 -23.07 -11.30 -12.26
CA LYS A 53 -22.85 -11.92 -13.57
C LYS A 53 -23.14 -13.43 -13.45
N ALA A 54 -24.23 -13.88 -14.04
CA ALA A 54 -24.78 -15.24 -13.87
C ALA A 54 -24.97 -15.56 -12.37
N ARG A 55 -24.27 -16.58 -11.85
CA ARG A 55 -24.33 -17.00 -10.43
C ARG A 55 -23.28 -16.34 -9.52
N PHE A 56 -22.37 -15.54 -10.10
CA PHE A 56 -21.28 -14.92 -9.36
C PHE A 56 -21.57 -13.46 -9.04
N ARG A 57 -21.04 -12.99 -7.90
CA ARG A 57 -21.05 -11.58 -7.49
C ARG A 57 -19.65 -11.04 -7.61
N TYR A 58 -19.52 -9.91 -8.28
CA TYR A 58 -18.28 -9.16 -8.47
C TYR A 58 -18.42 -7.81 -7.80
N TYR A 59 -17.32 -7.35 -7.26
CA TYR A 59 -17.20 -6.06 -6.61
C TYR A 59 -16.13 -5.25 -7.32
N LYS A 60 -16.39 -3.97 -7.52
CA LYS A 60 -15.43 -3.00 -8.05
C LYS A 60 -15.50 -1.71 -7.25
N LEU A 61 -14.42 -0.92 -7.25
CA LEU A 61 -14.42 0.41 -6.63
C LEU A 61 -15.40 1.33 -7.37
N ASN A 62 -16.10 2.15 -6.62
CA ASN A 62 -16.87 3.28 -7.13
C ASN A 62 -15.98 4.52 -7.15
N LEU A 63 -15.23 4.74 -8.23
CA LEU A 63 -14.30 5.85 -8.34
C LEU A 63 -14.99 7.21 -8.46
N ASP A 64 -16.30 7.26 -8.78
CA ASP A 64 -17.10 8.48 -8.81
C ASP A 64 -17.48 8.97 -7.40
N ASN A 65 -17.38 8.11 -6.39
CA ASN A 65 -17.62 8.50 -5.02
C ASN A 65 -16.32 9.08 -4.39
N PRO A 66 -16.29 10.37 -4.02
CA PRO A 66 -15.08 10.99 -3.47
C PRO A 66 -14.58 10.32 -2.19
N LEU A 67 -15.47 9.71 -1.40
CA LEU A 67 -15.09 8.96 -0.19
C LEU A 67 -14.32 7.68 -0.49
N THR A 68 -14.37 7.14 -1.72
CA THR A 68 -13.62 5.93 -2.08
C THR A 68 -12.12 6.14 -1.88
N LYS A 69 -11.59 7.30 -2.28
CA LYS A 69 -10.18 7.66 -2.07
C LYS A 69 -9.83 7.66 -0.58
N GLU A 70 -10.68 8.24 0.27
CA GLU A 70 -10.45 8.29 1.71
C GLU A 70 -10.41 6.90 2.34
N HIS A 71 -11.31 6.01 1.91
CA HIS A 71 -11.31 4.61 2.35
C HIS A 71 -10.04 3.87 1.92
N LEU A 72 -9.52 4.12 0.72
CA LEU A 72 -8.25 3.55 0.25
C LEU A 72 -7.05 4.08 1.05
N ILE A 73 -7.03 5.37 1.40
CA ILE A 73 -6.01 5.97 2.28
C ILE A 73 -6.02 5.28 3.66
N ILE A 74 -7.19 5.03 4.23
CA ILE A 74 -7.29 4.30 5.50
C ILE A 74 -6.76 2.87 5.35
N CYS A 75 -7.10 2.20 4.25
CA CYS A 75 -6.59 0.87 3.95
C CYS A 75 -5.05 0.85 3.88
N GLU A 76 -4.43 1.80 3.18
CA GLU A 76 -2.98 1.92 3.07
C GLU A 76 -2.33 2.19 4.44
N LYS A 77 -2.93 3.05 5.28
CA LYS A 77 -2.45 3.29 6.65
C LYS A 77 -2.54 2.03 7.51
N GLU A 78 -3.61 1.25 7.40
CA GLU A 78 -3.73 -0.03 8.10
C GLU A 78 -2.68 -1.05 7.62
N ARG A 79 -2.40 -1.09 6.30
CA ARG A 79 -1.31 -1.91 5.74
C ARG A 79 0.05 -1.52 6.31
N LEU A 80 0.37 -0.22 6.35
CA LEU A 80 1.61 0.27 6.94
C LEU A 80 1.75 -0.17 8.40
N VAL A 81 0.75 0.10 9.23
CA VAL A 81 0.78 -0.29 10.66
C VAL A 81 1.01 -1.78 10.81
N HIS A 82 0.24 -2.60 10.10
CA HIS A 82 0.35 -4.04 10.15
C HIS A 82 1.71 -4.56 9.66
N PHE A 83 2.27 -3.94 8.62
CA PHE A 83 3.58 -4.28 8.09
C PHE A 83 4.69 -3.98 9.11
N ILE A 84 4.66 -2.80 9.73
CA ILE A 84 5.64 -2.39 10.73
C ILE A 84 5.55 -3.25 12.00
N GLU A 85 4.34 -3.52 12.51
CA GLU A 85 4.14 -4.35 13.70
C GLU A 85 4.68 -5.77 13.53
N LYS A 86 4.66 -6.31 12.32
CA LYS A 86 5.15 -7.66 12.02
C LYS A 86 6.63 -7.76 11.70
N ASN A 87 7.28 -6.65 11.38
CA ASN A 87 8.64 -6.63 10.85
C ASN A 87 9.53 -5.67 11.64
N ILE A 88 10.26 -6.19 12.62
CA ILE A 88 11.14 -5.40 13.51
C ILE A 88 12.14 -4.56 12.71
N LEU A 89 12.75 -5.10 11.66
CA LEU A 89 13.70 -4.37 10.81
C LEU A 89 13.05 -3.13 10.19
N PHE A 90 11.85 -3.27 9.62
CA PHE A 90 11.13 -2.15 9.02
C PHE A 90 10.58 -1.17 10.06
N SER A 91 10.23 -1.64 11.27
CA SER A 91 9.90 -0.75 12.40
C SER A 91 11.08 0.15 12.77
N ARG A 92 12.30 -0.39 12.78
CA ARG A 92 13.53 0.40 13.03
C ARG A 92 13.79 1.37 11.88
N LEU A 93 13.71 0.90 10.63
CA LEU A 93 13.88 1.76 9.45
C LEU A 93 12.86 2.92 9.45
N TYR A 94 11.60 2.64 9.75
CA TYR A 94 10.56 3.66 9.87
C TYR A 94 10.90 4.72 10.92
N SER A 95 11.39 4.29 12.10
CA SER A 95 11.81 5.20 13.18
C SER A 95 12.98 6.09 12.76
N GLU A 96 13.98 5.53 12.08
CA GLU A 96 15.14 6.28 11.58
C GLU A 96 14.78 7.28 10.46
N LEU A 97 13.78 6.96 9.65
CA LEU A 97 13.32 7.82 8.56
C LEU A 97 12.30 8.87 9.02
N SER A 98 11.58 8.64 10.10
CA SER A 98 10.50 9.52 10.57
C SER A 98 10.87 10.99 10.77
N PRO A 99 12.10 11.38 11.19
CA PRO A 99 12.49 12.78 11.26
C PRO A 99 12.46 13.52 9.91
N PHE A 100 12.55 12.79 8.82
CA PHE A 100 12.53 13.37 7.46
C PHE A 100 11.14 13.48 6.85
N PHE A 101 10.11 12.87 7.44
CA PHE A 101 8.75 12.81 6.86
C PHE A 101 8.07 14.17 6.67
N LYS A 102 8.54 15.21 7.37
CA LYS A 102 8.02 16.58 7.17
C LYS A 102 8.35 17.17 5.79
N ASN A 103 9.52 16.79 5.23
CA ASN A 103 10.08 17.41 4.02
C ASN A 103 10.44 16.36 2.95
N SER A 104 9.92 15.16 3.06
CA SER A 104 10.22 14.04 2.15
C SER A 104 9.07 13.05 2.15
N ASP A 105 8.72 12.54 0.97
CA ASP A 105 7.69 11.52 0.81
C ASP A 105 8.36 10.19 0.47
N MET A 106 7.98 9.13 1.16
CA MET A 106 8.68 7.85 1.08
C MET A 106 7.72 6.68 1.00
N LEU A 107 8.09 5.68 0.20
CA LEU A 107 7.45 4.37 0.18
C LEU A 107 8.46 3.26 -0.05
N LEU A 108 8.19 2.09 0.49
CA LEU A 108 8.86 0.84 0.15
C LEU A 108 8.17 0.23 -1.06
N PHE A 109 8.94 -0.46 -1.92
CA PHE A 109 8.38 -1.18 -3.06
C PHE A 109 9.13 -2.50 -3.33
N GLY A 110 8.66 -3.26 -4.30
CA GLY A 110 9.32 -4.50 -4.67
C GLY A 110 9.16 -5.65 -3.68
N SER A 111 10.11 -6.59 -3.70
CA SER A 111 9.99 -7.86 -2.98
C SER A 111 9.99 -7.75 -1.46
N CYS A 112 10.61 -6.72 -0.92
CA CYS A 112 10.69 -6.49 0.53
C CYS A 112 9.33 -6.19 1.19
N THR A 113 8.31 -5.84 0.39
CA THR A 113 6.98 -5.49 0.90
C THR A 113 6.08 -6.70 1.17
N ASP A 114 6.38 -7.87 0.62
CA ASP A 114 5.53 -9.07 0.73
C ASP A 114 6.26 -10.38 1.04
N LYS A 115 7.59 -10.43 0.85
CA LYS A 115 8.41 -11.62 1.11
C LYS A 115 9.14 -11.50 2.44
N LYS A 116 9.30 -12.64 3.13
CA LYS A 116 10.16 -12.71 4.33
C LYS A 116 11.64 -12.70 3.97
N ASP A 117 11.98 -13.40 2.89
CA ASP A 117 13.34 -13.49 2.38
C ASP A 117 13.46 -12.58 1.14
N PHE A 118 14.03 -11.40 1.34
CA PHE A 118 14.34 -10.41 0.31
C PHE A 118 15.84 -10.13 0.29
N ALA A 119 16.38 -9.80 -0.89
CA ALA A 119 17.82 -9.54 -1.07
C ALA A 119 18.20 -8.12 -0.62
N ASP A 120 17.32 -7.16 -0.87
CA ASP A 120 17.50 -5.74 -0.61
C ASP A 120 16.17 -5.07 -0.27
N ILE A 121 16.26 -3.87 0.28
CA ILE A 121 15.12 -3.00 0.58
C ILE A 121 15.04 -1.95 -0.52
N ASP A 122 13.99 -2.01 -1.35
CA ASP A 122 13.73 -0.99 -2.35
C ASP A 122 12.94 0.17 -1.72
N LEU A 123 13.51 1.37 -1.77
CA LEU A 123 12.94 2.59 -1.17
C LEU A 123 12.87 3.72 -2.18
N LEU A 124 11.67 4.24 -2.44
CA LEU A 124 11.48 5.48 -3.17
C LEU A 124 11.45 6.65 -2.20
N ILE A 125 12.20 7.70 -2.52
CA ILE A 125 12.30 8.94 -1.75
C ILE A 125 12.06 10.13 -2.68
N ILE A 126 10.97 10.86 -2.46
CA ILE A 126 10.71 12.12 -3.15
C ILE A 126 11.24 13.25 -2.26
N SER A 127 12.49 13.62 -2.48
CA SER A 127 13.20 14.62 -1.67
C SER A 127 14.54 15.01 -2.29
N GLN A 128 15.02 16.20 -1.96
CA GLN A 128 16.40 16.66 -2.26
C GLN A 128 17.31 16.60 -1.04
N ASN A 129 16.83 16.14 0.11
CA ASN A 129 17.61 16.12 1.35
C ASN A 129 18.70 15.04 1.28
N LYS A 130 19.97 15.48 1.35
CA LYS A 130 21.14 14.60 1.28
C LYS A 130 21.43 13.84 2.58
N ASP A 131 20.90 14.28 3.72
CA ASP A 131 21.16 13.63 5.01
C ASP A 131 20.45 12.27 5.12
N ILE A 132 19.38 12.06 4.36
CA ILE A 132 18.72 10.77 4.28
C ILE A 132 19.70 9.66 3.85
N LYS A 133 20.57 9.95 2.87
CA LYS A 133 21.59 8.99 2.41
C LYS A 133 22.56 8.57 3.52
N LYS A 134 22.92 9.49 4.41
CA LYS A 134 23.81 9.18 5.55
C LYS A 134 23.11 8.25 6.53
N THR A 135 21.85 8.54 6.84
CA THR A 135 21.01 7.71 7.72
C THR A 135 20.84 6.30 7.14
N LEU A 136 20.53 6.18 5.85
CA LEU A 136 20.39 4.88 5.18
C LEU A 136 21.70 4.08 5.21
N LYS A 137 22.86 4.71 4.95
CA LYS A 137 24.16 4.05 5.00
C LYS A 137 24.50 3.56 6.41
N SER A 138 24.20 4.34 7.44
CA SER A 138 24.35 3.93 8.84
C SER A 138 23.44 2.72 9.16
N PHE A 139 22.20 2.74 8.68
CA PHE A 139 21.26 1.65 8.86
C PHE A 139 21.75 0.35 8.20
N GLU A 140 22.22 0.42 6.94
CA GLU A 140 22.81 -0.72 6.23
C GLU A 140 23.95 -1.38 7.02
N GLN A 141 24.86 -0.55 7.58
CA GLN A 141 25.98 -1.04 8.37
C GLN A 141 25.53 -1.68 9.69
N THR A 142 24.55 -1.06 10.37
CA THR A 142 24.07 -1.54 11.67
C THR A 142 23.33 -2.86 11.57
N TYR A 143 22.51 -3.02 10.52
CA TYR A 143 21.62 -4.18 10.38
C TYR A 143 22.08 -5.20 9.32
N SER A 144 23.23 -4.98 8.68
CA SER A 144 23.78 -5.84 7.63
C SER A 144 22.78 -6.12 6.51
N VAL A 145 22.03 -5.09 6.10
CA VAL A 145 21.02 -5.13 5.05
C VAL A 145 21.40 -4.16 3.95
N LYS A 146 21.07 -4.48 2.71
CA LYS A 146 21.27 -3.59 1.56
C LYS A 146 20.02 -2.78 1.28
N ILE A 147 20.17 -1.46 1.05
CA ILE A 147 19.06 -0.57 0.69
C ILE A 147 19.31 0.02 -0.69
N HIS A 148 18.41 -0.28 -1.61
CA HIS A 148 18.37 0.34 -2.94
C HIS A 148 17.43 1.54 -2.90
N ALA A 149 17.99 2.74 -2.60
CA ALA A 149 17.22 3.97 -2.50
C ALA A 149 17.20 4.72 -3.83
N VAL A 150 16.00 4.89 -4.41
CA VAL A 150 15.74 5.75 -5.55
C VAL A 150 15.30 7.12 -5.02
N GLN A 151 16.24 8.08 -4.96
CA GLN A 151 15.93 9.45 -4.56
C GLN A 151 15.74 10.34 -5.78
N THR A 152 14.55 10.92 -5.93
CA THR A 152 14.13 11.65 -7.14
C THR A 152 13.15 12.79 -6.83
N GLN A 153 12.67 13.47 -7.85
CA GLN A 153 11.55 14.43 -7.78
C GLN A 153 10.32 13.86 -8.49
N GLU A 154 9.12 14.33 -8.14
CA GLU A 154 7.86 13.84 -8.73
C GLU A 154 7.87 13.90 -10.26
N LYS A 155 8.39 14.98 -10.84
CA LYS A 155 8.45 15.20 -12.29
C LYS A 155 9.27 14.15 -13.05
N ASP A 156 10.17 13.46 -12.36
CA ASP A 156 11.07 12.45 -12.94
C ASP A 156 10.49 11.03 -12.85
N LEU A 157 9.32 10.88 -12.20
CA LEU A 157 8.62 9.58 -12.10
C LEU A 157 7.98 9.22 -13.45
N THR A 158 8.47 8.17 -14.07
CA THR A 158 7.89 7.68 -15.33
C THR A 158 6.62 6.84 -15.05
N LYS A 159 5.69 6.82 -16.02
CA LYS A 159 4.48 5.99 -15.93
C LYS A 159 4.79 4.51 -15.77
N SER A 160 5.87 4.01 -16.38
CA SER A 160 6.30 2.60 -16.24
C SER A 160 6.76 2.30 -14.83
N PHE A 161 7.54 3.20 -14.22
CA PHE A 161 8.01 3.05 -12.85
C PHE A 161 6.86 3.11 -11.82
N ILE A 162 5.92 4.05 -12.01
CA ILE A 162 4.70 4.13 -11.18
C ILE A 162 3.92 2.80 -11.24
N ARG A 163 3.71 2.23 -12.43
CA ARG A 163 3.02 0.93 -12.57
C ARG A 163 3.76 -0.21 -11.88
N GLU A 164 5.09 -0.18 -11.87
CA GLU A 164 5.90 -1.19 -11.17
C GLU A 164 5.73 -1.08 -9.65
N ILE A 165 5.80 0.13 -9.12
CA ILE A 165 5.58 0.42 -7.70
C ILE A 165 4.17 0.00 -7.27
N MET A 166 3.14 0.31 -8.06
CA MET A 166 1.74 -0.02 -7.73
C MET A 166 1.52 -1.50 -7.43
N LYS A 167 2.25 -2.40 -8.10
CA LYS A 167 2.08 -3.84 -7.90
C LYS A 167 2.39 -4.28 -6.48
N LYS A 168 3.40 -3.66 -5.86
CA LYS A 168 3.88 -4.03 -4.52
C LYS A 168 4.52 -2.82 -3.86
N HIS A 169 3.84 -2.22 -2.90
CA HIS A 169 4.36 -1.06 -2.17
C HIS A 169 3.81 -1.01 -0.73
N ILE A 170 4.50 -0.26 0.12
CA ILE A 170 4.02 0.19 1.45
C ILE A 170 4.35 1.67 1.56
N ILE A 171 3.35 2.51 1.61
CA ILE A 171 3.50 3.96 1.78
C ILE A 171 3.93 4.24 3.23
N LEU A 172 5.08 4.89 3.43
CA LEU A 172 5.59 5.18 4.77
C LEU A 172 4.99 6.47 5.35
N ASN A 173 4.77 7.48 4.51
CA ASN A 173 4.16 8.76 4.93
C ASN A 173 3.46 9.44 3.75
N ASN A 174 2.73 10.53 4.02
CA ASN A 174 2.02 11.34 3.04
C ASN A 174 1.15 10.52 2.06
N HIS A 175 0.26 9.71 2.62
CA HIS A 175 -0.62 8.82 1.85
C HIS A 175 -1.47 9.55 0.82
N ASP A 176 -1.96 10.77 1.13
CA ASP A 176 -2.73 11.59 0.18
C ASP A 176 -1.95 11.92 -1.09
N TYR A 177 -0.67 12.29 -0.92
CA TYR A 177 0.24 12.55 -2.03
C TYR A 177 0.43 11.30 -2.90
N PHE A 178 0.80 10.17 -2.28
CA PHE A 178 1.02 8.94 -3.04
C PHE A 178 -0.25 8.41 -3.69
N MET A 179 -1.42 8.56 -3.06
CA MET A 179 -2.69 8.24 -3.72
C MET A 179 -2.90 9.08 -4.99
N GLY A 180 -2.50 10.36 -4.96
CA GLY A 180 -2.52 11.21 -6.16
C GLY A 180 -1.48 10.84 -7.23
N VAL A 181 -0.33 10.28 -6.86
CA VAL A 181 0.74 9.89 -7.79
C VAL A 181 0.51 8.51 -8.39
N LEU A 182 0.18 7.52 -7.54
CA LEU A 182 0.05 6.13 -7.96
C LEU A 182 -1.22 5.88 -8.78
N TYR A 183 -2.30 6.60 -8.49
CA TYR A 183 -3.64 6.31 -9.03
C TYR A 183 -4.18 7.44 -9.94
N ARG A 184 -3.27 8.09 -10.67
CA ARG A 184 -3.61 9.09 -11.73
C ARG A 184 -4.04 8.44 -13.04
#